data_30b840efd1df28c84d09137e1fdb0715
#
_entry.id   30b840efd1df28c84d09137e1fdb0715
#
_cell.length_a   1.000
_cell.length_b   1.000
_cell.length_c   1.000
_cell.angle_alpha   90.00
_cell.angle_beta   90.00
_cell.angle_gamma   90.00
#
_symmetry.space_group_name_H-M   'P 1'
#
loop_
_entity.id
_entity.type
_entity.pdbx_description
1 polymer ?
#
loop_
_entity_poly.entity_id
_entity_poly.type
_entity_poly.pdbx_seq_one_letter_code
_entity_poly.pdbx_strand_id
1 'polypeptide(L)'
;MSENIQLHPSVRLGQNAVLTGSVSIGEGSSVWHNVVLRGDVEPITIGRMVNIQDTTVIHGQLGKYGVTIGDNVSIGHSCILHGCELADNSFIGMGSMVMNGAYIGSNILVAAGSLVPEGKRFDEAFTLVMGRPAKVIRKLNEKEIAMITGTPERYIQYATEWLPVRN
;
A
#
# COMPACT_ATOMS: atom_id res chain seq x y z
N MET A 1 -19.72 -8.54 -13.44
CA MET A 1 -19.34 -7.24 -12.86
C MET A 1 -18.47 -6.52 -13.89
N SER A 2 -18.77 -5.25 -14.19
CA SER A 2 -17.99 -4.48 -15.17
C SER A 2 -16.64 -4.09 -14.55
N GLU A 3 -15.56 -4.22 -15.31
CA GLU A 3 -14.26 -3.66 -14.93
C GLU A 3 -14.37 -2.13 -14.91
N ASN A 4 -13.90 -1.50 -13.83
CA ASN A 4 -13.84 -0.05 -13.66
C ASN A 4 -12.43 0.33 -13.18
N ILE A 5 -11.46 0.25 -14.08
CA ILE A 5 -10.06 0.57 -13.79
C ILE A 5 -9.79 2.01 -14.20
N GLN A 6 -9.48 2.87 -13.22
CA GLN A 6 -9.20 4.29 -13.39
C GLN A 6 -7.77 4.59 -12.96
N LEU A 7 -6.89 4.82 -13.92
CA LEU A 7 -5.48 5.13 -13.68
C LEU A 7 -5.14 6.53 -14.13
N HIS A 8 -4.48 7.31 -13.26
CA HIS A 8 -3.88 8.57 -13.71
C HIS A 8 -2.83 8.26 -14.82
N PRO A 9 -2.68 9.12 -15.85
CA PRO A 9 -1.77 8.87 -16.99
C PRO A 9 -0.31 8.65 -16.61
N SER A 10 0.14 9.14 -15.44
CA SER A 10 1.51 8.95 -14.94
C SER A 10 1.73 7.62 -14.21
N VAL A 11 0.69 6.82 -13.98
CA VAL A 11 0.83 5.53 -13.28
C VAL A 11 1.69 4.57 -14.10
N ARG A 12 2.63 3.92 -13.44
CA ARG A 12 3.51 2.92 -14.03
C ARG A 12 3.16 1.53 -13.54
N LEU A 13 3.07 0.56 -14.48
CA LEU A 13 2.76 -0.83 -14.15
C LEU A 13 3.93 -1.73 -14.54
N GLY A 14 4.40 -2.52 -13.58
CA GLY A 14 5.40 -3.55 -13.79
C GLY A 14 4.87 -4.75 -14.58
N GLN A 15 5.78 -5.60 -15.03
CA GLN A 15 5.45 -6.80 -15.76
C GLN A 15 4.56 -7.73 -14.93
N ASN A 16 3.52 -8.29 -15.54
CA ASN A 16 2.55 -9.19 -14.91
C ASN A 16 1.77 -8.56 -13.73
N ALA A 17 1.72 -7.23 -13.61
CA ALA A 17 0.79 -6.59 -12.68
C ALA A 17 -0.65 -6.84 -13.15
N VAL A 18 -1.49 -7.37 -12.25
CA VAL A 18 -2.88 -7.75 -12.54
C VAL A 18 -3.82 -6.82 -11.78
N LEU A 19 -4.69 -6.12 -12.51
CA LEU A 19 -5.73 -5.26 -11.96
C LEU A 19 -7.09 -5.78 -12.46
N THR A 20 -8.03 -6.04 -11.55
CA THR A 20 -9.38 -6.49 -11.90
C THR A 20 -10.45 -5.80 -11.06
N GLY A 21 -11.66 -5.66 -11.60
CA GLY A 21 -12.81 -5.07 -10.91
C GLY A 21 -12.71 -3.54 -10.81
N SER A 22 -13.02 -2.97 -9.65
CA SER A 22 -13.01 -1.53 -9.38
C SER A 22 -11.69 -1.13 -8.71
N VAL A 23 -10.78 -0.52 -9.48
CA VAL A 23 -9.46 -0.06 -9.01
C VAL A 23 -9.20 1.36 -9.49
N SER A 24 -8.90 2.28 -8.58
CA SER A 24 -8.48 3.64 -8.90
C SER A 24 -7.08 3.93 -8.36
N ILE A 25 -6.21 4.55 -9.16
CA ILE A 25 -4.81 4.84 -8.78
C ILE A 25 -4.45 6.28 -9.18
N GLY A 26 -3.99 7.05 -8.19
CA GLY A 26 -3.61 8.45 -8.32
C GLY A 26 -2.25 8.70 -8.96
N GLU A 27 -1.98 9.98 -9.18
CA GLU A 27 -0.80 10.52 -9.86
C GLU A 27 0.52 10.04 -9.25
N GLY A 28 1.51 9.73 -10.09
CA GLY A 28 2.88 9.39 -9.68
C GLY A 28 3.02 8.03 -9.00
N SER A 29 1.93 7.27 -8.90
CA SER A 29 1.96 5.95 -8.26
C SER A 29 2.53 4.86 -9.17
N SER A 30 3.12 3.82 -8.57
CA SER A 30 3.70 2.69 -9.27
C SER A 30 3.28 1.35 -8.68
N VAL A 31 2.91 0.42 -9.56
CA VAL A 31 2.55 -0.95 -9.25
C VAL A 31 3.60 -1.86 -9.86
N TRP A 32 4.38 -2.55 -9.03
CA TRP A 32 5.56 -3.28 -9.48
C TRP A 32 5.23 -4.70 -9.98
N HIS A 33 6.27 -5.51 -10.25
CA HIS A 33 6.11 -6.78 -10.94
C HIS A 33 5.29 -7.80 -10.13
N ASN A 34 4.41 -8.52 -10.82
CA ASN A 34 3.57 -9.58 -10.23
C ASN A 34 2.66 -9.12 -9.07
N VAL A 35 2.38 -7.83 -8.95
CA VAL A 35 1.39 -7.31 -7.99
C VAL A 35 -0.01 -7.67 -8.46
N VAL A 36 -0.90 -8.02 -7.52
CA VAL A 36 -2.31 -8.31 -7.81
C VAL A 36 -3.20 -7.34 -7.04
N LEU A 37 -3.97 -6.52 -7.77
CA LEU A 37 -5.00 -5.63 -7.23
C LEU A 37 -6.36 -6.15 -7.68
N ARG A 38 -7.09 -6.77 -6.75
CA ARG A 38 -8.35 -7.43 -7.07
C ARG A 38 -9.53 -6.71 -6.40
N GLY A 39 -10.07 -5.69 -7.11
CA GLY A 39 -11.25 -4.92 -6.72
C GLY A 39 -12.57 -5.51 -7.23
N ASP A 40 -12.65 -6.83 -7.33
CA ASP A 40 -13.78 -7.57 -7.88
C ASP A 40 -14.97 -7.71 -6.90
N VAL A 41 -14.73 -7.61 -5.61
CA VAL A 41 -15.76 -7.71 -4.57
C VAL A 41 -16.04 -6.40 -3.86
N GLU A 42 -15.01 -5.57 -3.66
CA GLU A 42 -15.09 -4.21 -3.11
C GLU A 42 -14.02 -3.33 -3.77
N PRO A 43 -14.24 -2.00 -3.85
CA PRO A 43 -13.29 -1.09 -4.50
C PRO A 43 -11.93 -1.05 -3.81
N ILE A 44 -10.89 -0.84 -4.63
CA ILE A 44 -9.55 -0.48 -4.19
C ILE A 44 -9.26 0.95 -4.65
N THR A 45 -9.03 1.85 -3.70
CA THR A 45 -8.70 3.25 -3.98
C THR A 45 -7.28 3.54 -3.50
N ILE A 46 -6.43 4.00 -4.41
CA ILE A 46 -5.01 4.28 -4.15
C ILE A 46 -4.73 5.74 -4.49
N GLY A 47 -4.16 6.46 -3.54
CA GLY A 47 -3.79 7.86 -3.66
C GLY A 47 -2.62 8.12 -4.59
N ARG A 48 -2.01 9.30 -4.44
CA ARG A 48 -0.88 9.78 -5.25
C ARG A 48 0.45 9.34 -4.65
N MET A 49 1.49 9.18 -5.52
CA MET A 49 2.85 8.89 -5.12
C MET A 49 2.98 7.61 -4.25
N VAL A 50 2.08 6.65 -4.48
CA VAL A 50 2.09 5.35 -3.80
C VAL A 50 2.96 4.38 -4.57
N ASN A 51 3.80 3.60 -3.88
CA ASN A 51 4.51 2.49 -4.49
C ASN A 51 4.06 1.16 -3.90
N ILE A 52 3.63 0.25 -4.76
CA ILE A 52 3.22 -1.11 -4.39
C ILE A 52 4.24 -2.07 -4.97
N GLN A 53 5.11 -2.59 -4.11
CA GLN A 53 6.27 -3.35 -4.52
C GLN A 53 5.93 -4.80 -4.87
N ASP A 54 6.85 -5.46 -5.54
CA ASP A 54 6.67 -6.73 -6.22
C ASP A 54 5.95 -7.79 -5.39
N THR A 55 5.11 -8.59 -6.04
CA THR A 55 4.40 -9.75 -5.48
C THR A 55 3.40 -9.44 -4.35
N THR A 56 3.08 -8.17 -4.13
CA THR A 56 2.05 -7.75 -3.16
C THR A 56 0.66 -8.07 -3.68
N VAL A 57 -0.23 -8.49 -2.79
CA VAL A 57 -1.65 -8.77 -3.09
C VAL A 57 -2.54 -7.83 -2.29
N ILE A 58 -3.48 -7.16 -2.98
CA ILE A 58 -4.48 -6.28 -2.37
C ILE A 58 -5.87 -6.74 -2.78
N HIS A 59 -6.74 -6.98 -1.79
CA HIS A 59 -8.10 -7.46 -1.99
C HIS A 59 -9.03 -6.96 -0.88
N GLY A 60 -10.33 -6.94 -1.15
CA GLY A 60 -11.37 -6.60 -0.18
C GLY A 60 -12.17 -7.78 0.32
N GLN A 61 -13.12 -7.52 1.23
CA GLN A 61 -14.12 -8.48 1.68
C GLN A 61 -15.51 -8.07 1.19
N LEU A 62 -16.15 -8.93 0.43
CA LEU A 62 -17.46 -8.72 -0.18
C LEU A 62 -18.47 -8.13 0.82
N GLY A 63 -19.13 -7.03 0.44
CA GLY A 63 -20.20 -6.37 1.18
C GLY A 63 -19.75 -5.69 2.48
N LYS A 64 -18.41 -5.57 2.74
CA LYS A 64 -17.96 -5.05 4.03
C LYS A 64 -16.73 -4.16 3.97
N TYR A 65 -15.65 -4.60 3.37
CA TYR A 65 -14.36 -3.88 3.43
C TYR A 65 -13.70 -3.79 2.06
N GLY A 66 -13.63 -2.58 1.50
CA GLY A 66 -12.71 -2.23 0.42
C GLY A 66 -11.30 -1.97 0.95
N VAL A 67 -10.41 -1.51 0.09
CA VAL A 67 -9.08 -1.05 0.49
C VAL A 67 -8.91 0.40 0.11
N THR A 68 -8.51 1.22 1.07
CA THR A 68 -8.18 2.64 0.84
C THR A 68 -6.74 2.89 1.24
N ILE A 69 -5.98 3.47 0.34
CA ILE A 69 -4.57 3.83 0.53
C ILE A 69 -4.42 5.31 0.22
N GLY A 70 -3.96 6.08 1.20
CA GLY A 70 -3.73 7.51 1.09
C GLY A 70 -2.54 7.87 0.20
N ASP A 71 -2.13 9.12 0.24
CA ASP A 71 -1.01 9.65 -0.54
C ASP A 71 0.35 9.29 0.10
N ASN A 72 1.40 9.17 -0.73
CA ASN A 72 2.79 8.94 -0.31
C ASN A 72 2.99 7.63 0.49
N VAL A 73 2.16 6.63 0.31
CA VAL A 73 2.28 5.35 1.01
C VAL A 73 3.27 4.45 0.29
N SER A 74 4.15 3.80 1.07
CA SER A 74 5.06 2.78 0.54
C SER A 74 4.67 1.40 1.07
N ILE A 75 4.47 0.45 0.15
CA ILE A 75 4.10 -0.93 0.47
C ILE A 75 5.21 -1.84 -0.02
N GLY A 76 5.94 -2.44 0.92
CA GLY A 76 7.06 -3.32 0.65
C GLY A 76 6.66 -4.60 -0.08
N HIS A 77 7.66 -5.31 -0.63
CA HIS A 77 7.48 -6.54 -1.39
C HIS A 77 6.70 -7.62 -0.61
N SER A 78 5.90 -8.40 -1.31
CA SER A 78 5.19 -9.58 -0.78
C SER A 78 4.25 -9.28 0.40
N CYS A 79 3.67 -8.09 0.45
CA CYS A 79 2.64 -7.76 1.44
C CYS A 79 1.29 -8.33 1.06
N ILE A 80 0.42 -8.54 2.06
CA ILE A 80 -0.99 -8.84 1.87
C ILE A 80 -1.80 -7.74 2.57
N LEU A 81 -2.57 -6.98 1.79
CA LEU A 81 -3.50 -5.98 2.31
C LEU A 81 -4.92 -6.43 2.00
N HIS A 82 -5.71 -6.67 3.04
CA HIS A 82 -7.04 -7.21 2.87
C HIS A 82 -8.07 -6.40 3.65
N GLY A 83 -8.93 -5.66 2.92
CA GLY A 83 -10.04 -4.91 3.51
C GLY A 83 -9.62 -3.87 4.54
N CYS A 84 -8.55 -3.10 4.31
CA CYS A 84 -7.93 -2.22 5.29
C CYS A 84 -7.78 -0.78 4.78
N GLU A 85 -7.42 0.12 5.68
CA GLU A 85 -7.17 1.52 5.39
C GLU A 85 -5.75 1.93 5.83
N LEU A 86 -5.00 2.54 4.90
CA LEU A 86 -3.68 3.10 5.13
C LEU A 86 -3.74 4.61 4.90
N ALA A 87 -3.47 5.40 5.92
CA ALA A 87 -3.44 6.85 5.81
C ALA A 87 -2.12 7.35 5.21
N ASP A 88 -2.08 8.64 4.85
CA ASP A 88 -0.96 9.27 4.15
C ASP A 88 0.39 9.06 4.84
N ASN A 89 1.43 8.92 4.04
CA ASN A 89 2.81 8.73 4.48
C ASN A 89 3.04 7.48 5.36
N SER A 90 2.11 6.53 5.40
CA SER A 90 2.36 5.26 6.10
C SER A 90 3.31 4.37 5.31
N PHE A 91 4.04 3.53 6.01
CA PHE A 91 5.00 2.60 5.40
C PHE A 91 4.76 1.18 5.87
N ILE A 92 4.52 0.28 4.94
CA ILE A 92 4.29 -1.15 5.24
C ILE A 92 5.54 -1.93 4.83
N GLY A 93 6.25 -2.45 5.81
CA GLY A 93 7.46 -3.26 5.59
C GLY A 93 7.18 -4.58 4.88
N MET A 94 8.16 -5.08 4.15
CA MET A 94 8.09 -6.29 3.32
C MET A 94 7.48 -7.48 4.07
N GLY A 95 6.66 -8.28 3.39
CA GLY A 95 6.07 -9.51 3.92
C GLY A 95 5.05 -9.29 5.04
N SER A 96 4.56 -8.07 5.23
CA SER A 96 3.56 -7.77 6.26
C SER A 96 2.15 -8.12 5.76
N MET A 97 1.26 -8.43 6.72
CA MET A 97 -0.15 -8.64 6.48
C MET A 97 -0.98 -7.61 7.25
N VAL A 98 -1.91 -6.94 6.58
CA VAL A 98 -2.86 -6.00 7.19
C VAL A 98 -4.27 -6.49 6.88
N MET A 99 -5.02 -6.86 7.93
CA MET A 99 -6.29 -7.59 7.81
C MET A 99 -7.50 -6.67 7.83
N ASN A 100 -8.70 -7.26 7.62
CA ASN A 100 -9.97 -6.56 7.49
C ASN A 100 -10.24 -5.52 8.57
N GLY A 101 -10.70 -4.32 8.16
CA GLY A 101 -11.04 -3.24 9.08
C GLY A 101 -9.85 -2.69 9.89
N ALA A 102 -8.63 -3.14 9.60
CA ALA A 102 -7.45 -2.55 10.21
C ALA A 102 -7.18 -1.17 9.64
N TYR A 103 -6.66 -0.27 10.48
CA TYR A 103 -6.30 1.09 10.14
C TYR A 103 -4.87 1.40 10.55
N ILE A 104 -4.08 1.88 9.60
CA ILE A 104 -2.73 2.40 9.84
C ILE A 104 -2.76 3.91 9.60
N GLY A 105 -2.55 4.68 10.66
CA GLY A 105 -2.53 6.14 10.63
C GLY A 105 -1.33 6.71 9.90
N SER A 106 -1.36 8.03 9.70
CA SER A 106 -0.32 8.74 8.97
C SER A 106 1.04 8.67 9.67
N ASN A 107 2.10 8.59 8.86
CA ASN A 107 3.48 8.56 9.33
C ASN A 107 3.80 7.38 10.28
N ILE A 108 3.12 6.26 10.12
CA ILE A 108 3.40 5.03 10.86
C ILE A 108 4.26 4.09 10.02
N LEU A 109 5.29 3.52 10.65
CA LEU A 109 6.11 2.46 10.07
C LEU A 109 5.68 1.11 10.64
N VAL A 110 5.11 0.26 9.80
CA VAL A 110 4.90 -1.16 10.09
C VAL A 110 6.16 -1.92 9.68
N ALA A 111 6.85 -2.52 10.62
CA ALA A 111 8.08 -3.28 10.35
C ALA A 111 7.81 -4.53 9.51
N ALA A 112 8.82 -4.97 8.74
CA ALA A 112 8.74 -6.15 7.89
C ALA A 112 8.25 -7.40 8.64
N GLY A 113 7.45 -8.23 7.96
CA GLY A 113 6.92 -9.49 8.50
C GLY A 113 5.86 -9.35 9.58
N SER A 114 5.32 -8.15 9.80
CA SER A 114 4.29 -7.92 10.82
C SER A 114 2.92 -8.44 10.40
N LEU A 115 2.08 -8.79 11.39
CA LEU A 115 0.68 -9.12 11.19
C LEU A 115 -0.18 -8.12 11.97
N VAL A 116 -0.89 -7.25 11.25
CA VAL A 116 -1.91 -6.34 11.82
C VAL A 116 -3.25 -7.07 11.79
N PRO A 117 -3.80 -7.46 12.97
CA PRO A 117 -5.05 -8.20 13.03
C PRO A 117 -6.28 -7.41 12.58
N GLU A 118 -7.35 -8.13 12.30
CA GLU A 118 -8.66 -7.56 11.96
C GLU A 118 -9.13 -6.52 12.98
N GLY A 119 -9.61 -5.38 12.48
CA GLY A 119 -10.13 -4.26 13.26
C GLY A 119 -9.09 -3.52 14.11
N LYS A 120 -7.81 -3.88 14.03
CA LYS A 120 -6.77 -3.21 14.81
C LYS A 120 -6.49 -1.82 14.25
N ARG A 121 -6.43 -0.83 15.13
CA ARG A 121 -6.11 0.56 14.78
C ARG A 121 -4.79 0.99 15.41
N PHE A 122 -4.00 1.71 14.62
CA PHE A 122 -2.81 2.42 15.06
C PHE A 122 -2.92 3.87 14.57
N ASP A 123 -3.13 4.80 15.50
CA ASP A 123 -3.44 6.20 15.16
C ASP A 123 -2.29 7.16 15.54
N GLU A 124 -1.34 6.73 16.38
CA GLU A 124 -0.27 7.59 16.88
C GLU A 124 0.85 7.74 15.84
N ALA A 125 0.95 8.90 15.21
CA ALA A 125 1.95 9.20 14.20
C ALA A 125 3.40 9.06 14.71
N PHE A 126 4.32 8.80 13.79
CA PHE A 126 5.75 8.61 14.03
C PHE A 126 6.05 7.47 15.00
N THR A 127 5.29 6.38 14.91
CA THR A 127 5.52 5.17 15.70
C THR A 127 5.96 3.99 14.83
N LEU A 128 6.80 3.14 15.44
CA LEU A 128 7.14 1.82 14.93
C LEU A 128 6.13 0.81 15.46
N VAL A 129 5.45 0.15 14.54
CA VAL A 129 4.54 -0.98 14.81
C VAL A 129 5.19 -2.26 14.32
N MET A 130 5.25 -3.30 15.14
CA MET A 130 5.94 -4.54 14.80
C MET A 130 5.34 -5.74 15.51
N GLY A 131 5.48 -6.92 14.90
CA GLY A 131 5.21 -8.22 15.52
C GLY A 131 4.03 -8.99 14.92
N ARG A 132 3.79 -10.18 15.45
CA ARG A 132 2.71 -11.10 15.08
C ARG A 132 2.04 -11.64 16.35
N PRO A 133 0.98 -11.01 16.85
CA PRO A 133 0.29 -9.79 16.34
C PRO A 133 1.10 -8.50 16.55
N ALA A 134 0.88 -7.53 15.67
CA ALA A 134 1.56 -6.24 15.68
C ALA A 134 1.15 -5.37 16.87
N LYS A 135 2.12 -4.67 17.45
CA LYS A 135 1.95 -3.72 18.57
C LYS A 135 2.81 -2.47 18.31
N VAL A 136 2.44 -1.37 18.93
CA VAL A 136 3.32 -0.20 19.02
C VAL A 136 4.54 -0.56 19.86
N ILE A 137 5.73 -0.31 19.34
CA ILE A 137 7.02 -0.63 19.98
C ILE A 137 7.65 0.64 20.57
N ARG A 138 7.76 1.70 19.77
CA ARG A 138 8.40 2.96 20.16
C ARG A 138 8.14 4.05 19.12
N LYS A 139 8.58 5.26 19.42
CA LYS A 139 8.66 6.33 18.41
C LYS A 139 9.73 6.01 17.36
N LEU A 140 9.51 6.51 16.14
CA LEU A 140 10.50 6.46 15.07
C LEU A 140 11.72 7.33 15.41
N ASN A 141 12.89 6.90 14.99
CA ASN A 141 14.09 7.72 14.98
C ASN A 141 14.20 8.54 13.68
N GLU A 142 15.13 9.50 13.63
CA GLU A 142 15.31 10.40 12.49
C GLU A 142 15.60 9.65 11.17
N LYS A 143 16.33 8.54 11.21
CA LYS A 143 16.64 7.74 10.01
C LYS A 143 15.38 7.04 9.47
N GLU A 144 14.54 6.54 10.36
CA GLU A 144 13.26 5.92 9.97
C GLU A 144 12.28 6.95 9.42
N ILE A 145 12.21 8.14 10.01
CA ILE A 145 11.41 9.25 9.48
C ILE A 145 11.90 9.63 8.08
N ALA A 146 13.21 9.85 7.90
CA ALA A 146 13.80 10.16 6.59
C ALA A 146 13.55 9.04 5.56
N MET A 147 13.54 7.77 5.99
CA MET A 147 13.23 6.64 5.12
C MET A 147 11.78 6.68 4.64
N ILE A 148 10.80 6.80 5.55
CA ILE A 148 9.38 6.77 5.16
C ILE A 148 9.00 7.97 4.29
N THR A 149 9.57 9.15 4.54
CA THR A 149 9.28 10.37 3.77
C THR A 149 10.00 10.42 2.42
N GLY A 150 11.22 9.88 2.31
CA GLY A 150 12.00 9.91 1.07
C GLY A 150 11.76 8.73 0.13
N THR A 151 11.10 7.66 0.59
CA THR A 151 10.86 6.48 -0.26
C THR A 151 9.89 6.74 -1.41
N PRO A 152 8.76 7.46 -1.26
CA PRO A 152 7.84 7.71 -2.36
C PRO A 152 8.52 8.41 -3.54
N GLU A 153 9.27 9.48 -3.32
CA GLU A 153 9.99 10.21 -4.38
C GLU A 153 11.02 9.31 -5.10
N ARG A 154 11.74 8.51 -4.34
CA ARG A 154 12.72 7.55 -4.88
C ARG A 154 12.05 6.53 -5.79
N TYR A 155 10.86 6.05 -5.42
CA TYR A 155 10.12 5.09 -6.24
C TYR A 155 9.50 5.72 -7.50
N ILE A 156 9.18 7.02 -7.50
CA ILE A 156 8.83 7.72 -8.74
C ILE A 156 10.02 7.70 -9.72
N GLN A 157 11.24 7.97 -9.24
CA GLN A 157 12.45 7.91 -10.07
C GLN A 157 12.68 6.51 -10.60
N TYR A 158 12.64 5.48 -9.73
CA TYR A 158 12.79 4.09 -10.14
C TYR A 158 11.73 3.65 -11.15
N ALA A 159 10.47 4.00 -10.91
CA ALA A 159 9.40 3.66 -11.82
C ALA A 159 9.58 4.34 -13.19
N THR A 160 10.08 5.56 -13.22
CA THR A 160 10.37 6.28 -14.47
C THR A 160 11.50 5.62 -15.25
N GLU A 161 12.50 5.11 -14.57
CA GLU A 161 13.67 4.45 -15.18
C GLU A 161 13.37 3.01 -15.62
N TRP A 162 12.65 2.24 -14.79
CA TRP A 162 12.56 0.79 -14.95
C TRP A 162 11.20 0.27 -15.40
N LEU A 163 10.13 1.06 -15.29
CA LEU A 163 8.80 0.61 -15.68
C LEU A 163 8.31 1.32 -16.95
N PRO A 164 7.73 0.59 -17.90
CA PRO A 164 7.20 1.18 -19.12
C PRO A 164 6.00 2.09 -18.83
N VAL A 165 5.83 3.12 -19.69
CA VAL A 165 4.54 3.83 -19.78
C VAL A 165 3.55 2.86 -20.43
N ARG A 166 2.39 2.71 -19.83
CA ARG A 166 1.31 1.96 -20.47
C ARG A 166 0.75 2.83 -21.63
N ASN A 167 0.96 2.38 -22.87
CA ASN A 167 0.29 2.93 -24.06
C ASN A 167 -1.13 2.42 -24.11
#